data_9f4ae0234eead03c30b9ef77acc6b3fb
#
_entry.id   9f4ae0234eead03c30b9ef77acc6b3fb
#
_cell.length_a   1.000
_cell.length_b   1.000
_cell.length_c   1.000
_cell.angle_alpha   90.00
_cell.angle_beta   90.00
_cell.angle_gamma   90.00
#
_symmetry.space_group_name_H-M   'P 1'
#
loop_
_entity.id
_entity.type
_entity.pdbx_description
1 polymer ?
#
loop_
_entity_poly.entity_id
_entity_poly.type
_entity_poly.pdbx_seq_one_letter_code
_entity_poly.pdbx_strand_id
1 'polypeptide(L)'
;MQTTTATTIEKFNRAFQTRDASILTGLISENCVMEGAYPPPDGSRIVGRSECLSFWEDLINTPDTQFTPELVSVTGENAVILWRFEWGAEKKTHIRGVNLMTVKEGLITEALGYVKGSLS
;
A
#
# COMPACT_ATOMS: atom_id res chain seq x y z
N MET A 1 -11.18 -0.54 -21.19
CA MET A 1 -11.44 -1.14 -20.07
C MET A 1 -10.58 -0.75 -18.99
N GLN A 2 -10.92 0.19 -18.34
CA GLN A 2 -10.20 0.75 -17.31
C GLN A 2 -10.37 0.04 -16.02
N THR A 3 -11.09 -1.05 -16.08
CA THR A 3 -11.28 -1.83 -14.88
C THR A 3 -10.01 -2.48 -14.38
N THR A 4 -8.98 -2.57 -15.23
CA THR A 4 -7.74 -3.21 -14.83
C THR A 4 -7.08 -2.51 -13.64
N THR A 5 -7.00 -1.18 -13.66
CA THR A 5 -6.42 -0.45 -12.54
C THR A 5 -7.25 -0.66 -11.27
N ALA A 6 -8.56 -0.50 -11.39
CA ALA A 6 -9.45 -0.67 -10.24
C ALA A 6 -9.35 -2.07 -9.66
N THR A 7 -9.29 -3.08 -10.52
CA THR A 7 -9.19 -4.47 -10.05
C THR A 7 -7.88 -4.72 -9.32
N THR A 8 -6.78 -4.19 -9.85
CA THR A 8 -5.48 -4.35 -9.21
C THR A 8 -5.46 -3.70 -7.83
N ILE A 9 -6.02 -2.49 -7.73
CA ILE A 9 -6.05 -1.78 -6.45
C ILE A 9 -6.95 -2.49 -5.45
N GLU A 10 -8.07 -3.02 -5.93
CA GLU A 10 -8.96 -3.78 -5.05
C GLU A 10 -8.24 -4.99 -4.44
N LYS A 11 -7.50 -5.72 -5.27
CA LYS A 11 -6.75 -6.87 -4.79
C LYS A 11 -5.65 -6.45 -3.83
N PHE A 12 -4.96 -5.36 -4.15
CA PHE A 12 -3.92 -4.84 -3.28
C PHE A 12 -4.49 -4.55 -1.89
N ASN A 13 -5.60 -3.83 -1.83
CA ASN A 13 -6.21 -3.50 -0.55
C ASN A 13 -6.71 -4.75 0.18
N ARG A 14 -7.24 -5.72 -0.55
CA ARG A 14 -7.73 -6.93 0.05
C ARG A 14 -6.62 -7.74 0.73
N ALA A 15 -5.43 -7.71 0.14
CA ALA A 15 -4.29 -8.41 0.75
C ALA A 15 -4.04 -7.90 2.16
N PHE A 16 -4.14 -6.59 2.36
CA PHE A 16 -3.95 -6.00 3.68
C PHE A 16 -5.13 -6.24 4.60
N GLN A 17 -6.34 -6.11 4.06
CA GLN A 17 -7.54 -6.28 4.89
C GLN A 17 -7.72 -7.71 5.37
N THR A 18 -7.40 -8.68 4.55
CA THR A 18 -7.54 -10.09 4.92
C THR A 18 -6.25 -10.68 5.47
N ARG A 19 -5.18 -9.89 5.50
CA ARG A 19 -3.87 -10.30 5.99
C ARG A 19 -3.36 -11.52 5.22
N ASP A 20 -3.49 -11.46 3.91
CA ASP A 20 -3.09 -12.54 3.02
C ASP A 20 -2.14 -12.00 1.96
N ALA A 21 -0.83 -12.10 2.25
CA ALA A 21 0.18 -11.55 1.36
C ALA A 21 0.23 -12.27 0.02
N SER A 22 -0.29 -13.49 -0.05
CA SER A 22 -0.26 -14.23 -1.31
C SER A 22 -1.07 -13.55 -2.40
N ILE A 23 -2.03 -12.70 -2.01
CA ILE A 23 -2.84 -11.96 -2.98
C ILE A 23 -1.97 -10.99 -3.77
N LEU A 24 -0.85 -10.54 -3.20
CA LEU A 24 0.04 -9.59 -3.88
C LEU A 24 0.83 -10.24 -5.02
N THR A 25 0.92 -11.56 -5.02
CA THR A 25 1.64 -12.26 -6.08
C THR A 25 1.00 -11.96 -7.42
N GLY A 26 1.79 -11.49 -8.37
CA GLY A 26 1.28 -11.17 -9.69
C GLY A 26 0.73 -9.77 -9.83
N LEU A 27 0.72 -8.96 -8.76
CA LEU A 27 0.23 -7.59 -8.84
C LEU A 27 1.34 -6.56 -8.98
N ILE A 28 2.59 -6.93 -8.78
CA ILE A 28 3.70 -5.98 -8.67
C ILE A 28 4.61 -6.09 -9.87
N SER A 29 4.91 -4.96 -10.50
CA SER A 29 5.77 -4.97 -11.67
C SER A 29 7.21 -5.24 -11.25
N GLU A 30 7.99 -5.75 -12.20
CA GLU A 30 9.38 -6.09 -11.94
C GLU A 30 10.19 -4.88 -11.49
N ASN A 31 9.85 -3.71 -12.01
CA ASN A 31 10.57 -2.48 -11.70
C ASN A 31 9.81 -1.55 -10.75
N CYS A 32 8.92 -2.11 -9.96
CA CYS A 32 8.12 -1.32 -9.05
C CYS A 32 8.98 -0.49 -8.10
N VAL A 33 8.54 0.75 -7.86
CA VAL A 33 9.19 1.63 -6.90
C VAL A 33 8.15 2.03 -5.86
N MET A 34 8.50 1.90 -4.60
CA MET A 34 7.62 2.39 -3.55
C MET A 34 8.40 3.30 -2.61
N GLU A 35 7.69 4.23 -1.99
CA GLU A 35 8.27 5.06 -0.95
C GLU A 35 7.38 4.96 0.27
N GLY A 36 7.99 4.58 1.40
CA GLY A 36 7.28 4.57 2.67
C GLY A 36 7.31 5.96 3.28
N ALA A 37 6.53 6.13 4.34
CA ALA A 37 6.42 7.44 4.99
C ALA A 37 7.61 7.75 5.88
N TYR A 38 8.40 6.78 6.25
CA TYR A 38 9.50 6.96 7.18
C TYR A 38 10.78 6.37 6.65
N PRO A 39 11.91 6.93 7.02
CA PRO A 39 12.07 8.06 7.95
C PRO A 39 11.85 9.39 7.24
N PRO A 40 11.46 10.43 7.98
CA PRO A 40 11.35 11.75 7.36
C PRO A 40 12.72 12.25 6.96
N PRO A 41 12.82 13.18 6.01
CA PRO A 41 11.71 13.87 5.35
C PRO A 41 11.14 13.14 4.15
N ASP A 42 11.87 12.21 3.54
CA ASP A 42 11.47 11.66 2.25
C ASP A 42 11.01 10.20 2.29
N GLY A 43 11.17 9.56 3.43
CA GLY A 43 10.80 8.16 3.55
C GLY A 43 11.84 7.21 2.98
N SER A 44 11.54 5.92 3.03
CA SER A 44 12.38 4.89 2.47
C SER A 44 11.99 4.65 1.02
N ARG A 45 12.97 4.58 0.14
CA ARG A 45 12.72 4.27 -1.26
C ARG A 45 13.14 2.83 -1.52
N ILE A 46 12.22 2.05 -2.03
CA ILE A 46 12.42 0.62 -2.25
C ILE A 46 12.16 0.33 -3.72
N VAL A 47 13.10 -0.34 -4.37
CA VAL A 47 13.04 -0.57 -5.81
C VAL A 47 13.10 -2.06 -6.11
N GLY A 48 12.20 -2.51 -7.00
CA GLY A 48 12.18 -3.87 -7.47
C GLY A 48 11.06 -4.69 -6.87
N ARG A 49 10.56 -5.67 -7.63
CA ARG A 49 9.44 -6.48 -7.20
C ARG A 49 9.71 -7.21 -5.89
N SER A 50 10.85 -7.86 -5.80
CA SER A 50 11.20 -8.64 -4.63
C SER A 50 11.23 -7.79 -3.37
N GLU A 51 11.87 -6.64 -3.47
CA GLU A 51 12.02 -5.77 -2.31
C GLU A 51 10.69 -5.15 -1.90
N CYS A 52 9.89 -4.74 -2.88
CA CYS A 52 8.58 -4.17 -2.57
C CYS A 52 7.66 -5.22 -1.96
N LEU A 53 7.67 -6.42 -2.50
CA LEU A 53 6.85 -7.49 -1.99
C LEU A 53 7.24 -7.83 -0.55
N SER A 54 8.54 -7.91 -0.28
CA SER A 54 9.04 -8.21 1.05
C SER A 54 8.57 -7.17 2.07
N PHE A 55 8.65 -5.89 1.70
CA PHE A 55 8.20 -4.82 2.58
C PHE A 55 6.71 -4.96 2.91
N TRP A 56 5.89 -5.19 1.90
CA TRP A 56 4.45 -5.29 2.10
C TRP A 56 4.09 -6.56 2.86
N GLU A 57 4.79 -7.67 2.60
CA GLU A 57 4.56 -8.91 3.34
C GLU A 57 4.84 -8.72 4.83
N ASP A 58 5.95 -8.06 5.15
CA ASP A 58 6.29 -7.80 6.54
C ASP A 58 5.20 -6.98 7.22
N LEU A 59 4.69 -5.99 6.52
CA LEU A 59 3.65 -5.14 7.07
C LEU A 59 2.36 -5.93 7.29
N ILE A 60 1.96 -6.73 6.32
CA ILE A 60 0.76 -7.55 6.41
C ILE A 60 0.87 -8.54 7.57
N ASN A 61 2.05 -9.09 7.79
CA ASN A 61 2.26 -10.13 8.79
C ASN A 61 2.57 -9.59 10.18
N THR A 62 2.68 -8.28 10.35
CA THR A 62 2.94 -7.71 11.66
C THR A 62 1.69 -7.87 12.54
N PRO A 63 1.82 -8.50 13.72
CA PRO A 63 0.64 -8.72 14.56
C PRO A 63 0.10 -7.43 15.14
N ASP A 64 -1.17 -7.47 15.51
CA ASP A 64 -1.86 -6.36 16.19
C ASP A 64 -1.91 -5.10 15.35
N THR A 65 -2.02 -5.25 14.02
CA THR A 65 -2.19 -4.11 13.13
C THR A 65 -3.44 -4.30 12.28
N GLN A 66 -4.01 -3.18 11.84
CA GLN A 66 -5.15 -3.23 10.95
C GLN A 66 -5.04 -2.08 9.95
N PHE A 67 -5.12 -2.42 8.67
CA PHE A 67 -5.10 -1.46 7.60
C PHE A 67 -6.51 -1.36 7.03
N THR A 68 -7.05 -0.15 6.95
CA THR A 68 -8.40 0.06 6.42
C THR A 68 -8.39 1.15 5.36
N PRO A 69 -8.72 0.83 4.11
CA PRO A 69 -8.87 1.88 3.11
C PRO A 69 -10.16 2.64 3.39
N GLU A 70 -10.09 3.96 3.40
CA GLU A 70 -11.25 4.80 3.68
C GLU A 70 -11.87 5.37 2.42
N LEU A 71 -11.06 5.57 1.39
CA LEU A 71 -11.55 6.06 0.11
C LEU A 71 -10.56 5.65 -0.97
N VAL A 72 -11.10 5.16 -2.08
CA VAL A 72 -10.27 4.79 -3.22
C VAL A 72 -10.80 5.52 -4.43
N SER A 73 -9.90 6.22 -5.14
CA SER A 73 -10.26 6.95 -6.35
C SER A 73 -9.34 6.51 -7.47
N VAL A 74 -9.90 6.11 -8.60
CA VAL A 74 -9.14 5.61 -9.73
C VAL A 74 -9.38 6.48 -10.95
N THR A 75 -8.30 6.89 -11.61
CA THR A 75 -8.37 7.67 -12.83
C THR A 75 -7.30 7.15 -13.78
N GLY A 76 -7.74 6.46 -14.86
CA GLY A 76 -6.79 5.89 -15.80
C GLY A 76 -5.86 4.90 -15.12
N GLU A 77 -4.58 5.18 -15.20
CA GLU A 77 -3.56 4.32 -14.59
C GLU A 77 -3.20 4.74 -13.16
N ASN A 78 -3.88 5.75 -12.64
CA ASN A 78 -3.55 6.28 -11.32
C ASN A 78 -4.65 5.97 -10.31
N ALA A 79 -4.26 5.80 -9.06
CA ALA A 79 -5.21 5.60 -7.99
C ALA A 79 -4.73 6.30 -6.74
N VAL A 80 -5.68 6.76 -5.95
CA VAL A 80 -5.41 7.37 -4.65
C VAL A 80 -6.13 6.52 -3.62
N ILE A 81 -5.41 6.09 -2.60
CA ILE A 81 -5.97 5.30 -1.51
C ILE A 81 -5.80 6.09 -0.23
N LEU A 82 -6.90 6.58 0.34
CA LEU A 82 -6.86 7.18 1.66
C LEU A 82 -7.05 6.05 2.65
N TRP A 83 -6.14 5.93 3.64
CA TRP A 83 -6.18 4.78 4.52
C TRP A 83 -5.95 5.17 5.96
N ARG A 84 -6.36 4.27 6.85
CA ARG A 84 -6.15 4.34 8.27
C ARG A 84 -5.39 3.09 8.68
N PHE A 85 -4.34 3.26 9.45
CA PHE A 85 -3.54 2.16 9.93
C PHE A 85 -3.52 2.21 11.46
N GLU A 86 -3.92 1.10 12.08
CA GLU A 86 -4.04 1.02 13.53
C GLU A 86 -3.10 -0.05 14.06
N TRP A 87 -2.57 0.17 15.25
CA TRP A 87 -1.68 -0.81 15.85
C TRP A 87 -1.82 -0.80 17.36
N GLY A 88 -1.20 -1.84 17.99
CA GLY A 88 -1.27 -2.03 19.41
C GLY A 88 -2.34 -3.06 19.76
N ALA A 89 -2.23 -3.67 20.95
CA ALA A 89 -3.10 -4.75 21.34
C ALA A 89 -4.58 -4.40 21.27
N GLU A 90 -4.92 -3.16 21.58
CA GLU A 90 -6.31 -2.71 21.53
C GLU A 90 -6.56 -1.77 20.36
N LYS A 91 -5.58 -1.62 19.48
CA LYS A 91 -5.68 -0.77 18.29
C LYS A 91 -6.11 0.64 18.61
N LYS A 92 -5.58 1.18 19.71
CA LYS A 92 -5.91 2.54 20.14
C LYS A 92 -5.05 3.60 19.47
N THR A 93 -3.94 3.20 18.89
CA THR A 93 -3.06 4.14 18.22
C THR A 93 -3.28 4.01 16.72
N HIS A 94 -3.36 5.14 16.04
CA HIS A 94 -3.56 5.07 14.59
C HIS A 94 -2.91 6.25 13.90
N ILE A 95 -2.73 6.09 12.61
CA ILE A 95 -2.29 7.17 11.74
C ILE A 95 -3.10 7.05 10.46
N ARG A 96 -3.30 8.17 9.79
CA ARG A 96 -3.99 8.18 8.52
C ARG A 96 -3.03 8.66 7.44
N GLY A 97 -3.22 8.16 6.27
CA GLY A 97 -2.33 8.53 5.19
C GLY A 97 -2.95 8.34 3.83
N VAL A 98 -2.13 8.49 2.82
CA VAL A 98 -2.55 8.33 1.45
C VAL A 98 -1.43 7.66 0.67
N ASN A 99 -1.83 6.74 -0.21
CA ASN A 99 -0.91 6.19 -1.20
C ASN A 99 -1.32 6.71 -2.57
N LEU A 100 -0.32 7.16 -3.31
CA LEU A 100 -0.49 7.52 -4.71
C LEU A 100 0.05 6.36 -5.51
N MET A 101 -0.82 5.69 -6.26
CA MET A 101 -0.46 4.45 -6.96
C MET A 101 -0.49 4.64 -8.45
N THR A 102 0.42 3.97 -9.14
CA THR A 102 0.40 3.89 -10.60
C THR A 102 0.34 2.43 -10.99
N VAL A 103 -0.59 2.10 -11.87
CA VAL A 103 -0.80 0.73 -12.33
C VAL A 103 -0.73 0.74 -13.85
N LYS A 104 0.11 -0.13 -14.41
CA LYS A 104 0.22 -0.28 -15.87
C LYS A 104 0.04 -1.72 -16.22
N GLU A 105 -0.91 -1.97 -17.11
CA GLU A 105 -1.20 -3.33 -17.58
C GLU A 105 -1.46 -4.30 -16.42
N GLY A 106 -2.16 -3.79 -15.40
CA GLY A 106 -2.55 -4.62 -14.28
C GLY A 106 -1.49 -4.79 -13.20
N LEU A 107 -0.33 -4.15 -13.36
CA LEU A 107 0.76 -4.28 -12.41
C LEU A 107 1.07 -2.95 -11.75
N ILE A 108 1.31 -2.99 -10.44
CA ILE A 108 1.68 -1.79 -9.69
C ILE A 108 3.11 -1.43 -10.04
N THR A 109 3.30 -0.23 -10.60
CA THR A 109 4.63 0.23 -10.97
C THR A 109 5.18 1.25 -9.99
N GLU A 110 4.30 1.92 -9.23
CA GLU A 110 4.73 2.93 -8.28
C GLU A 110 3.73 3.04 -7.15
N ALA A 111 4.24 3.23 -5.94
CA ALA A 111 3.39 3.42 -4.76
C ALA A 111 4.09 4.40 -3.84
N LEU A 112 3.55 5.60 -3.71
CA LEU A 112 4.13 6.66 -2.89
C LEU A 112 3.26 6.88 -1.66
N GLY A 113 3.82 6.70 -0.47
CA GLY A 113 3.06 6.81 0.77
C GLY A 113 3.35 8.09 1.52
N TYR A 114 2.30 8.75 1.93
CA TYR A 114 2.35 9.97 2.73
C TYR A 114 1.47 9.80 3.96
N VAL A 115 1.79 10.45 5.08
CA VAL A 115 1.00 10.32 6.30
C VAL A 115 0.70 11.69 6.90
N LYS A 116 -0.35 11.74 7.70
CA LYS A 116 -0.71 12.94 8.45
C LYS A 116 -0.03 12.87 9.80
N GLY A 117 0.67 13.93 10.14
CA GLY A 117 1.26 14.03 11.45
C GLY A 117 2.50 13.19 11.63
N SER A 118 2.74 12.80 12.86
CA SER A 118 3.96 12.12 13.25
C SER A 118 3.65 10.79 13.90
N LEU A 119 4.53 9.81 13.68
CA LEU A 119 4.43 8.54 14.35
C LEU A 119 5.14 8.52 15.71
N SER A 120 5.89 9.56 15.98
CA SER A 120 6.64 9.60 17.23
C SER A 120 5.77 9.93 18.43
#